data_62f48c2e2cae909b1e8f22516e8a8419
#
_entry.id   62f48c2e2cae909b1e8f22516e8a8419
#
_cell.length_a   1.000
_cell.length_b   1.000
_cell.length_c   1.000
_cell.angle_alpha   90.00
_cell.angle_beta   90.00
_cell.angle_gamma   90.00
#
_symmetry.space_group_name_H-M   'P 1'
#
loop_
_entity.id
_entity.type
_entity.pdbx_description
1 polymer ?
#
loop_
_entity_poly.entity_id
_entity_poly.type
_entity_poly.pdbx_seq_one_letter_code
_entity_poly.pdbx_strand_id
1 'polypeptide(L)'
;MDSHDTLGEALAMDYIPAKHILIRSKSTAWFGTDHTVNLYRGCCHGCIYCDSRSDCYGIADFDRVRAKENALPLLRDELARKVRPGFVGLGSMSDPYNPFERELQLTRHALELIDAYDCGVSVDTKSDLIVRDIDLYQSIQAHSPVICKLTITTVDEDLAAKGEPRAPSPARRLAAIRSLAQAGLFCGVLLMPVLPFLEDRPEQVLSVVDRSADAGAKFIYSGFGVTMRQGCLLYTSDAADEARSV
;
A
#
# COMPACT_ATOMS: atom_id res chain seq x y z
N MET A 1 13.53 -23.10 -32.98
CA MET A 1 14.13 -21.78 -33.13
C MET A 1 13.21 -20.84 -32.40
N ASP A 2 13.34 -20.85 -31.19
CA ASP A 2 13.85 -20.02 -30.12
C ASP A 2 12.98 -18.76 -29.90
N SER A 3 11.98 -18.93 -29.04
CA SER A 3 11.16 -17.87 -28.45
C SER A 3 11.33 -17.87 -26.91
N HIS A 4 12.60 -17.89 -26.46
CA HIS A 4 12.97 -17.81 -25.06
C HIS A 4 14.11 -16.80 -24.90
N ASP A 5 13.82 -15.49 -25.01
CA ASP A 5 14.77 -14.49 -24.54
C ASP A 5 14.11 -13.10 -24.41
N THR A 6 13.16 -12.94 -23.50
CA THR A 6 12.63 -11.61 -23.11
C THR A 6 12.42 -11.45 -21.60
N LEU A 7 13.17 -12.19 -20.78
CA LEU A 7 13.14 -12.11 -19.32
C LEU A 7 14.47 -11.64 -18.70
N GLY A 8 15.34 -11.01 -19.47
CA GLY A 8 16.72 -10.71 -19.09
C GLY A 8 17.10 -9.23 -18.93
N GLU A 9 16.21 -8.28 -19.12
CA GLU A 9 16.49 -6.91 -18.65
C GLU A 9 16.02 -6.82 -17.20
N ALA A 10 16.95 -6.97 -16.26
CA ALA A 10 16.76 -6.50 -14.89
C ALA A 10 16.36 -5.02 -14.99
N LEU A 11 15.08 -4.71 -14.76
CA LEU A 11 14.56 -3.35 -14.77
C LEU A 11 15.37 -2.54 -13.77
N ALA A 12 16.35 -1.78 -14.24
CA ALA A 12 17.18 -0.92 -13.42
C ALA A 12 16.23 0.04 -12.68
N MET A 13 16.28 0.05 -11.34
CA MET A 13 15.48 0.96 -10.55
C MET A 13 15.87 2.40 -10.84
N ASP A 14 14.90 3.22 -11.17
CA ASP A 14 15.10 4.67 -11.26
C ASP A 14 15.14 5.30 -9.88
N TYR A 15 16.05 6.22 -9.70
CA TYR A 15 16.18 6.98 -8.47
C TYR A 15 15.81 8.45 -8.68
N ILE A 16 15.16 9.02 -7.68
CA ILE A 16 14.84 10.47 -7.66
C ILE A 16 15.28 11.06 -6.32
N PRO A 17 15.84 12.29 -6.33
CA PRO A 17 16.21 12.96 -5.10
C PRO A 17 14.97 13.34 -4.29
N ALA A 18 15.08 13.32 -2.96
CA ALA A 18 14.07 13.84 -2.05
C ALA A 18 14.66 14.92 -1.15
N LYS A 19 13.83 15.91 -0.79
CA LYS A 19 14.20 16.94 0.18
C LYS A 19 13.76 16.57 1.59
N HIS A 20 12.65 15.87 1.69
CA HIS A 20 12.07 15.40 2.95
C HIS A 20 11.44 14.02 2.74
N ILE A 21 11.46 13.21 3.79
CA ILE A 21 10.85 11.88 3.82
C ILE A 21 9.75 11.80 4.86
N LEU A 22 9.99 12.32 6.06
CA LEU A 22 9.05 12.30 7.18
C LEU A 22 8.16 13.55 7.11
N ILE A 23 6.99 13.42 6.53
CA ILE A 23 6.05 14.52 6.31
C ILE A 23 5.00 14.52 7.41
N ARG A 24 4.81 15.65 8.07
CA ARG A 24 3.76 15.81 9.07
C ARG A 24 2.38 15.69 8.43
N SER A 25 1.53 14.84 8.99
CA SER A 25 0.15 14.69 8.56
C SER A 25 -0.66 15.95 8.88
N LYS A 26 -1.55 16.35 7.96
CA LYS A 26 -2.46 17.47 8.20
C LYS A 26 -3.56 17.13 9.22
N SER A 27 -3.85 15.85 9.39
CA SER A 27 -4.85 15.31 10.28
C SER A 27 -4.41 13.94 10.78
N THR A 28 -4.73 13.60 12.00
CA THR A 28 -4.52 12.27 12.60
C THR A 28 -5.72 11.34 12.43
N ALA A 29 -6.74 11.76 11.67
CA ALA A 29 -7.96 10.97 11.46
C ALA A 29 -7.69 9.60 10.80
N TRP A 30 -6.62 9.49 10.00
CA TRP A 30 -6.23 8.23 9.40
C TRP A 30 -5.39 7.41 10.39
N PHE A 31 -6.08 6.55 11.14
CA PHE A 31 -5.49 5.64 12.13
C PHE A 31 -4.49 6.26 13.11
N GLY A 32 -4.65 7.54 13.44
CA GLY A 32 -3.82 8.22 14.42
C GLY A 32 -2.44 8.65 13.92
N THR A 33 -2.09 8.43 12.65
CA THR A 33 -0.76 8.77 12.11
C THR A 33 -0.52 10.28 12.11
N ASP A 34 0.56 10.71 12.74
CA ASP A 34 0.97 12.12 12.80
C ASP A 34 2.03 12.47 11.75
N HIS A 35 2.69 11.47 11.18
CA HIS A 35 3.64 11.61 10.07
C HIS A 35 3.39 10.55 9.00
N THR A 36 3.77 10.85 7.77
CA THR A 36 3.78 9.90 6.64
C THR A 36 5.16 9.81 6.00
N VAL A 37 5.52 8.61 5.56
CA VAL A 37 6.74 8.31 4.82
C VAL A 37 6.36 7.64 3.51
N ASN A 38 6.88 8.18 2.40
CA ASN A 38 6.80 7.55 1.09
C ASN A 38 8.22 7.37 0.55
N LEU A 39 8.69 6.13 0.52
CA LEU A 39 10.04 5.77 0.07
C LEU A 39 10.14 5.71 -1.45
N TYR A 40 8.99 5.52 -2.10
CA TYR A 40 8.85 5.42 -3.54
C TYR A 40 7.92 6.50 -4.09
N ARG A 41 8.01 6.74 -5.39
CA ARG A 41 7.07 7.53 -6.18
C ARG A 41 6.53 6.68 -7.32
N GLY A 42 5.20 6.67 -7.51
CA GLY A 42 4.51 5.77 -8.40
C GLY A 42 4.26 4.40 -7.76
N CYS A 43 3.44 3.58 -8.43
CA CYS A 43 3.07 2.24 -7.97
C CYS A 43 2.74 1.35 -9.17
N CYS A 44 3.30 0.15 -9.20
CA CYS A 44 3.15 -0.76 -10.34
C CYS A 44 2.02 -1.80 -10.17
N HIS A 45 1.20 -1.75 -9.11
CA HIS A 45 0.08 -2.69 -8.94
C HIS A 45 -1.00 -2.56 -10.02
N GLY A 46 -1.11 -1.40 -10.67
CA GLY A 46 -1.99 -1.20 -11.81
C GLY A 46 -3.49 -1.10 -11.45
N CYS A 47 -3.82 -0.77 -10.20
CA CYS A 47 -5.21 -0.64 -9.77
C CYS A 47 -5.95 0.40 -10.62
N ILE A 48 -7.06 -0.01 -11.24
CA ILE A 48 -7.84 0.86 -12.15
C ILE A 48 -8.49 2.04 -11.44
N TYR A 49 -8.77 1.89 -10.16
CA TYR A 49 -9.44 2.87 -9.30
C TYR A 49 -8.47 3.73 -8.46
N CYS A 50 -7.16 3.64 -8.69
CA CYS A 50 -6.16 4.28 -7.85
C CYS A 50 -6.23 5.81 -7.95
N ASP A 51 -6.65 6.48 -6.86
CA ASP A 51 -6.72 7.95 -6.80
C ASP A 51 -5.33 8.61 -6.89
N SER A 52 -4.28 7.95 -6.37
CA SER A 52 -2.90 8.48 -6.44
C SER A 52 -2.37 8.63 -7.87
N ARG A 53 -3.04 8.03 -8.86
CA ARG A 53 -2.76 8.17 -10.29
C ARG A 53 -3.29 9.48 -10.87
N SER A 54 -4.20 10.15 -10.17
CA SER A 54 -4.87 11.36 -10.66
C SER A 54 -3.89 12.49 -10.93
N ASP A 55 -4.18 13.29 -11.95
CA ASP A 55 -3.35 14.40 -12.42
C ASP A 55 -3.05 15.43 -11.35
N CYS A 56 -3.93 15.60 -10.37
CA CYS A 56 -3.75 16.53 -9.26
C CYS A 56 -2.52 16.22 -8.38
N TYR A 57 -1.99 14.98 -8.43
CA TYR A 57 -0.77 14.61 -7.72
C TYR A 57 0.51 14.83 -8.52
N GLY A 58 0.41 15.14 -9.81
CA GLY A 58 1.53 15.49 -10.67
C GLY A 58 2.58 14.39 -10.79
N ILE A 59 2.16 13.12 -10.82
CA ILE A 59 3.06 11.97 -10.95
C ILE A 59 2.99 11.46 -12.39
N ALA A 60 3.90 11.94 -13.21
CA ALA A 60 4.07 11.41 -14.57
C ALA A 60 4.49 9.93 -14.50
N ASP A 61 4.01 9.12 -15.45
CA ASP A 61 4.29 7.68 -15.54
C ASP A 61 4.09 6.98 -14.20
N PHE A 62 2.88 7.04 -13.64
CA PHE A 62 2.57 6.53 -12.31
C PHE A 62 2.93 5.04 -12.13
N ASP A 63 2.83 4.24 -13.20
CA ASP A 63 3.18 2.82 -13.17
C ASP A 63 4.70 2.56 -13.08
N ARG A 64 5.52 3.56 -13.42
CA ARG A 64 6.97 3.51 -13.27
C ARG A 64 7.36 3.87 -11.85
N VAL A 65 7.67 2.86 -11.05
CA VAL A 65 8.14 3.06 -9.67
C VAL A 65 9.53 3.64 -9.67
N ARG A 66 9.74 4.68 -8.86
CA ARG A 66 11.04 5.33 -8.63
C ARG A 66 11.35 5.34 -7.14
N ALA A 67 12.54 4.91 -6.76
CA ALA A 67 12.98 4.96 -5.38
C ALA A 67 13.55 6.34 -5.04
N LYS A 68 13.41 6.78 -3.80
CA LYS A 68 14.04 8.01 -3.32
C LYS A 68 15.47 7.69 -2.90
N GLU A 69 16.44 8.22 -3.63
CA GLU A 69 17.86 7.91 -3.53
C GLU A 69 18.45 8.09 -2.12
N ASN A 70 18.08 9.15 -1.45
CA ASN A 70 18.57 9.54 -0.14
C ASN A 70 17.54 9.35 0.99
N ALA A 71 16.57 8.43 0.81
CA ALA A 71 15.45 8.25 1.73
C ALA A 71 15.89 7.92 3.16
N LEU A 72 16.77 6.94 3.33
CA LEU A 72 17.16 6.45 4.65
C LEU A 72 18.00 7.46 5.45
N PRO A 73 19.05 8.10 4.90
CA PRO A 73 19.75 9.18 5.58
C PRO A 73 18.83 10.33 5.99
N LEU A 74 17.91 10.77 5.11
CA LEU A 74 16.96 11.82 5.44
C LEU A 74 16.00 11.39 6.54
N LEU A 75 15.45 10.19 6.46
CA LEU A 75 14.54 9.66 7.48
C LEU A 75 15.22 9.63 8.86
N ARG A 76 16.45 9.09 8.94
CA ARG A 76 17.25 9.07 10.16
C ARG A 76 17.43 10.47 10.75
N ASP A 77 17.86 11.42 9.92
CA ASP A 77 18.13 12.79 10.37
C ASP A 77 16.85 13.52 10.78
N GLU A 78 15.73 13.24 10.12
CA GLU A 78 14.43 13.83 10.45
C GLU A 78 13.82 13.21 11.72
N LEU A 79 13.98 11.91 11.94
CA LEU A 79 13.59 11.24 13.19
C LEU A 79 14.42 11.74 14.37
N ALA A 80 15.74 11.85 14.21
CA ALA A 80 16.65 12.35 15.25
C ALA A 80 16.31 13.77 15.75
N ARG A 81 15.65 14.59 14.92
CA ARG A 81 15.23 15.96 15.31
C ARG A 81 13.91 15.99 16.07
N LYS A 82 13.22 14.87 16.23
CA LYS A 82 11.93 14.83 16.92
C LYS A 82 12.13 14.85 18.43
N VAL A 83 11.37 15.72 19.09
CA VAL A 83 11.39 15.84 20.57
C VAL A 83 10.68 14.64 21.23
N ARG A 84 9.70 14.06 20.51
CA ARG A 84 8.94 12.88 20.99
C ARG A 84 8.78 11.89 19.83
N PRO A 85 8.78 10.58 20.15
CA PRO A 85 8.42 9.56 19.20
C PRO A 85 7.04 9.85 18.58
N GLY A 86 6.89 9.53 17.31
CA GLY A 86 5.66 9.75 16.55
C GLY A 86 5.02 8.44 16.10
N PHE A 87 3.86 8.54 15.45
CA PHE A 87 3.20 7.42 14.80
C PHE A 87 3.25 7.61 13.29
N VAL A 88 4.06 6.78 12.61
CA VAL A 88 4.47 6.95 11.22
C VAL A 88 3.60 6.09 10.30
N GLY A 89 2.94 6.73 9.32
CA GLY A 89 2.19 6.04 8.26
C GLY A 89 3.06 5.73 7.04
N LEU A 90 2.99 4.50 6.55
CA LEU A 90 3.58 4.05 5.28
C LEU A 90 2.47 3.65 4.31
N GLY A 91 2.61 3.96 3.02
CA GLY A 91 1.71 3.49 1.97
C GLY A 91 0.63 4.48 1.51
N SER A 92 0.70 5.75 1.89
CA SER A 92 -0.32 6.74 1.55
C SER A 92 -0.39 7.08 0.06
N MET A 93 0.72 7.06 -0.68
CA MET A 93 0.80 7.47 -2.11
C MET A 93 1.37 6.41 -3.04
N SER A 94 2.15 5.49 -2.49
CA SER A 94 2.76 4.37 -3.20
C SER A 94 2.81 3.18 -2.29
N ASP A 95 2.73 1.97 -2.82
CA ASP A 95 2.82 0.77 -1.98
C ASP A 95 4.26 0.61 -1.46
N PRO A 96 4.47 0.56 -0.12
CA PRO A 96 5.80 0.41 0.46
C PRO A 96 6.39 -0.99 0.20
N TYR A 97 5.55 -1.96 -0.13
CA TYR A 97 5.95 -3.33 -0.44
C TYR A 97 5.76 -3.68 -1.93
N ASN A 98 6.04 -2.72 -2.81
CA ASN A 98 6.07 -2.99 -4.25
C ASN A 98 7.12 -4.07 -4.59
N PRO A 99 7.08 -4.70 -5.78
CA PRO A 99 7.96 -5.82 -6.11
C PRO A 99 9.47 -5.55 -5.96
N PHE A 100 9.92 -4.30 -6.14
CA PHE A 100 11.34 -3.94 -6.01
C PHE A 100 11.85 -4.01 -4.57
N GLU A 101 10.95 -4.00 -3.58
CA GLU A 101 11.29 -4.17 -2.17
C GLU A 101 11.95 -5.53 -1.85
N ARG A 102 11.79 -6.53 -2.71
CA ARG A 102 12.48 -7.83 -2.54
C ARG A 102 14.00 -7.65 -2.53
N GLU A 103 14.50 -6.74 -3.36
CA GLU A 103 15.92 -6.48 -3.54
C GLU A 103 16.38 -5.23 -2.78
N LEU A 104 15.64 -4.14 -2.89
CA LEU A 104 16.04 -2.84 -2.32
C LEU A 104 15.92 -2.77 -0.80
N GLN A 105 14.94 -3.46 -0.22
CA GLN A 105 14.66 -3.50 1.22
C GLN A 105 14.55 -2.12 1.90
N LEU A 106 14.17 -1.08 1.14
CA LEU A 106 14.06 0.28 1.68
C LEU A 106 13.02 0.38 2.79
N THR A 107 11.89 -0.33 2.66
CA THR A 107 10.87 -0.37 3.71
C THR A 107 11.39 -1.08 4.95
N ARG A 108 12.13 -2.19 4.80
CA ARG A 108 12.76 -2.87 5.93
C ARG A 108 13.72 -1.95 6.69
N HIS A 109 14.63 -1.30 5.98
CA HIS A 109 15.59 -0.37 6.60
C HIS A 109 14.91 0.89 7.18
N ALA A 110 13.78 1.33 6.60
CA ALA A 110 12.98 2.40 7.21
C ALA A 110 12.32 1.94 8.51
N LEU A 111 11.85 0.69 8.59
CA LEU A 111 11.30 0.10 9.82
C LEU A 111 12.37 -0.03 10.90
N GLU A 112 13.60 -0.42 10.56
CA GLU A 112 14.73 -0.45 11.49
C GLU A 112 15.02 0.94 12.09
N LEU A 113 14.91 2.01 11.29
CA LEU A 113 15.04 3.37 11.80
C LEU A 113 13.85 3.77 12.68
N ILE A 114 12.62 3.43 12.29
CA ILE A 114 11.41 3.71 13.07
C ILE A 114 11.49 3.04 14.43
N ASP A 115 11.97 1.79 14.48
CA ASP A 115 12.22 1.03 15.71
C ASP A 115 13.28 1.71 16.57
N ALA A 116 14.45 2.02 16.01
CA ALA A 116 15.57 2.64 16.70
C ALA A 116 15.27 4.02 17.32
N TYR A 117 14.24 4.72 16.83
CA TYR A 117 13.77 6.01 17.36
C TYR A 117 12.48 5.89 18.16
N ASP A 118 12.10 4.72 18.64
CA ASP A 118 10.92 4.43 19.47
C ASP A 118 9.60 4.91 18.85
N CYS A 119 9.51 5.00 17.52
CA CYS A 119 8.31 5.42 16.83
C CYS A 119 7.38 4.23 16.57
N GLY A 120 6.06 4.49 16.59
CA GLY A 120 5.07 3.53 16.13
C GLY A 120 4.90 3.56 14.60
N VAL A 121 4.29 2.51 14.04
CA VAL A 121 4.10 2.40 12.59
C VAL A 121 2.71 1.90 12.20
N SER A 122 2.15 2.54 11.18
CA SER A 122 0.89 2.15 10.53
C SER A 122 1.16 1.94 9.03
N VAL A 123 0.92 0.74 8.53
CA VAL A 123 1.26 0.36 7.16
C VAL A 123 0.02 0.04 6.35
N ASP A 124 -0.07 0.62 5.15
CA ASP A 124 -1.08 0.34 4.13
C ASP A 124 -0.43 -0.33 2.93
N THR A 125 -0.86 -1.54 2.57
CA THR A 125 -0.29 -2.26 1.43
C THR A 125 -1.31 -3.21 0.78
N LYS A 126 -1.07 -3.57 -0.47
CA LYS A 126 -1.69 -4.70 -1.15
C LYS A 126 -0.76 -5.91 -1.25
N SER A 127 0.46 -5.77 -0.78
CA SER A 127 1.50 -6.79 -0.95
C SER A 127 1.55 -7.77 0.22
N ASP A 128 1.61 -9.04 -0.10
CA ASP A 128 1.89 -10.11 0.86
C ASP A 128 3.35 -10.13 1.35
N LEU A 129 4.23 -9.33 0.71
CA LEU A 129 5.63 -9.18 1.13
C LEU A 129 5.78 -8.57 2.54
N ILE A 130 4.75 -7.93 3.07
CA ILE A 130 4.72 -7.39 4.44
C ILE A 130 5.10 -8.43 5.49
N VAL A 131 4.83 -9.72 5.25
CA VAL A 131 5.17 -10.81 6.17
C VAL A 131 6.68 -11.01 6.36
N ARG A 132 7.51 -10.50 5.42
CA ARG A 132 8.98 -10.54 5.52
C ARG A 132 9.47 -9.83 6.79
N ASP A 133 8.81 -8.76 7.17
CA ASP A 133 9.27 -7.83 8.20
C ASP A 133 8.49 -7.98 9.52
N ILE A 134 7.87 -9.14 9.76
CA ILE A 134 7.15 -9.48 11.01
C ILE A 134 8.05 -9.28 12.23
N ASP A 135 9.32 -9.64 12.14
CA ASP A 135 10.32 -9.48 13.19
C ASP A 135 10.45 -8.01 13.63
N LEU A 136 10.50 -7.08 12.69
CA LEU A 136 10.58 -5.64 12.98
C LEU A 136 9.27 -5.10 13.55
N TYR A 137 8.11 -5.54 13.03
CA TYR A 137 6.82 -5.16 13.60
C TYR A 137 6.67 -5.63 15.05
N GLN A 138 7.15 -6.83 15.38
CA GLN A 138 7.16 -7.32 16.75
C GLN A 138 8.10 -6.53 17.64
N SER A 139 9.28 -6.14 17.14
CA SER A 139 10.23 -5.29 17.86
C SER A 139 9.60 -3.92 18.18
N ILE A 140 9.03 -3.26 17.18
CA ILE A 140 8.33 -1.97 17.35
C ILE A 140 7.14 -2.11 18.31
N GLN A 141 6.36 -3.19 18.21
CA GLN A 141 5.17 -3.42 19.05
C GLN A 141 5.54 -3.54 20.54
N ALA A 142 6.78 -3.91 20.88
CA ALA A 142 7.23 -4.01 22.26
C ALA A 142 7.27 -2.66 22.99
N HIS A 143 7.37 -1.55 22.27
CA HIS A 143 7.47 -0.20 22.85
C HIS A 143 6.49 0.82 22.24
N SER A 144 5.94 0.58 21.04
CA SER A 144 5.11 1.54 20.32
C SER A 144 3.99 0.85 19.53
N PRO A 145 2.91 1.56 19.17
CA PRO A 145 1.81 0.98 18.41
C PRO A 145 2.25 0.50 17.02
N VAL A 146 1.72 -0.65 16.61
CA VAL A 146 1.86 -1.18 15.25
C VAL A 146 0.47 -1.49 14.68
N ILE A 147 0.17 -1.03 13.48
CA ILE A 147 -1.05 -1.36 12.74
C ILE A 147 -0.68 -1.81 11.33
N CYS A 148 -0.95 -3.06 11.00
CA CYS A 148 -0.77 -3.60 9.65
C CYS A 148 -2.12 -3.66 8.93
N LYS A 149 -2.23 -3.01 7.78
CA LYS A 149 -3.48 -2.93 7.01
C LYS A 149 -3.25 -3.44 5.59
N LEU A 150 -4.01 -4.46 5.19
CA LEU A 150 -3.98 -4.93 3.82
C LEU A 150 -5.29 -4.54 3.11
N THR A 151 -5.17 -3.95 1.92
CA THR A 151 -6.36 -3.66 1.11
C THR A 151 -6.85 -4.94 0.46
N ILE A 152 -8.12 -5.29 0.69
CA ILE A 152 -8.83 -6.40 0.03
C ILE A 152 -10.22 -5.88 -0.30
N THR A 153 -10.51 -5.62 -1.57
CA THR A 153 -11.79 -5.06 -2.01
C THR A 153 -12.77 -6.15 -2.41
N THR A 154 -12.25 -7.29 -2.85
CA THR A 154 -13.03 -8.48 -3.20
C THR A 154 -12.25 -9.75 -2.88
N VAL A 155 -12.96 -10.87 -2.75
CA VAL A 155 -12.38 -12.22 -2.66
C VAL A 155 -12.59 -13.02 -3.94
N ASP A 156 -13.20 -12.41 -4.95
CA ASP A 156 -13.30 -12.92 -6.30
C ASP A 156 -11.97 -12.70 -7.02
N GLU A 157 -11.26 -13.77 -7.33
CA GLU A 157 -9.92 -13.73 -7.94
C GLU A 157 -9.97 -13.13 -9.35
N ASP A 158 -11.01 -13.41 -10.14
CA ASP A 158 -11.16 -12.92 -11.51
C ASP A 158 -11.46 -11.42 -11.51
N LEU A 159 -12.30 -10.96 -10.60
CA LEU A 159 -12.60 -9.54 -10.44
C LEU A 159 -11.37 -8.79 -9.94
N ALA A 160 -10.66 -9.33 -8.96
CA ALA A 160 -9.42 -8.75 -8.45
C ALA A 160 -8.34 -8.65 -9.53
N ALA A 161 -8.19 -9.68 -10.37
CA ALA A 161 -7.22 -9.67 -11.47
C ALA A 161 -7.52 -8.58 -12.52
N LYS A 162 -8.79 -8.23 -12.72
CA LYS A 162 -9.21 -7.14 -13.62
C LYS A 162 -9.01 -5.77 -12.97
N GLY A 163 -9.37 -5.64 -11.70
CA GLY A 163 -9.28 -4.37 -10.95
C GLY A 163 -7.87 -4.01 -10.50
N GLU A 164 -7.04 -5.01 -10.20
CA GLU A 164 -5.71 -4.88 -9.61
C GLU A 164 -4.69 -5.83 -10.27
N PRO A 165 -4.44 -5.69 -11.58
CA PRO A 165 -3.85 -6.74 -12.42
C PRO A 165 -2.44 -7.18 -12.03
N ARG A 166 -1.71 -6.39 -11.26
CA ARG A 166 -0.33 -6.69 -10.84
C ARG A 166 -0.16 -6.75 -9.32
N ALA A 167 -1.25 -6.64 -8.58
CA ALA A 167 -1.22 -6.85 -7.12
C ALA A 167 -1.30 -8.35 -6.79
N PRO A 168 -0.77 -8.80 -5.64
CA PRO A 168 -1.01 -10.16 -5.16
C PRO A 168 -2.50 -10.46 -5.04
N SER A 169 -2.89 -11.71 -5.28
CA SER A 169 -4.30 -12.11 -5.25
C SER A 169 -4.93 -11.96 -3.84
N PRO A 170 -6.27 -11.86 -3.75
CA PRO A 170 -6.97 -11.82 -2.48
C PRO A 170 -6.59 -12.97 -1.53
N ALA A 171 -6.45 -14.19 -2.04
CA ALA A 171 -6.05 -15.34 -1.24
C ALA A 171 -4.66 -15.16 -0.61
N ARG A 172 -3.69 -14.61 -1.36
CA ARG A 172 -2.35 -14.30 -0.84
C ARG A 172 -2.37 -13.22 0.23
N ARG A 173 -3.21 -12.19 0.06
CA ARG A 173 -3.36 -11.10 1.05
C ARG A 173 -4.04 -11.62 2.33
N LEU A 174 -5.04 -12.50 2.23
CA LEU A 174 -5.65 -13.16 3.38
C LEU A 174 -4.65 -14.08 4.11
N ALA A 175 -3.78 -14.78 3.37
CA ALA A 175 -2.71 -15.56 3.97
C ALA A 175 -1.71 -14.67 4.73
N ALA A 176 -1.39 -13.48 4.20
CA ALA A 176 -0.54 -12.50 4.89
C ALA A 176 -1.21 -11.98 6.18
N ILE A 177 -2.52 -11.66 6.16
CA ILE A 177 -3.29 -11.32 7.38
C ILE A 177 -3.18 -12.44 8.42
N ARG A 178 -3.33 -13.69 8.01
CA ARG A 178 -3.22 -14.85 8.92
C ARG A 178 -1.83 -14.93 9.55
N SER A 179 -0.77 -14.73 8.79
CA SER A 179 0.60 -14.76 9.29
C SER A 179 0.84 -13.62 10.29
N LEU A 180 0.38 -12.41 10.01
CA LEU A 180 0.48 -11.26 10.91
C LEU A 180 -0.31 -11.49 12.21
N ALA A 181 -1.53 -12.00 12.11
CA ALA A 181 -2.37 -12.31 13.27
C ALA A 181 -1.76 -13.41 14.14
N GLN A 182 -1.19 -14.47 13.55
CA GLN A 182 -0.49 -15.54 14.26
C GLN A 182 0.79 -15.05 14.96
N ALA A 183 1.44 -14.03 14.40
CA ALA A 183 2.58 -13.36 15.02
C ALA A 183 2.17 -12.41 16.18
N GLY A 184 0.88 -12.29 16.49
CA GLY A 184 0.35 -11.43 17.56
C GLY A 184 0.27 -9.95 17.19
N LEU A 185 0.37 -9.60 15.91
CA LEU A 185 0.30 -8.22 15.43
C LEU A 185 -1.15 -7.75 15.28
N PHE A 186 -1.39 -6.47 15.54
CA PHE A 186 -2.68 -5.83 15.29
C PHE A 186 -2.81 -5.55 13.79
N CYS A 187 -3.59 -6.38 13.11
CA CYS A 187 -3.77 -6.29 11.66
C CYS A 187 -5.25 -6.27 11.27
N GLY A 188 -5.55 -5.67 10.14
CA GLY A 188 -6.90 -5.58 9.61
C GLY A 188 -6.95 -5.36 8.11
N VAL A 189 -8.17 -5.26 7.60
CA VAL A 189 -8.44 -5.12 6.18
C VAL A 189 -9.00 -3.74 5.87
N LEU A 190 -8.44 -3.11 4.84
CA LEU A 190 -9.03 -1.95 4.19
C LEU A 190 -9.93 -2.46 3.05
N LEU A 191 -11.24 -2.50 3.29
CA LEU A 191 -12.26 -2.79 2.30
C LEU A 191 -12.61 -1.47 1.60
N MET A 192 -11.65 -0.95 0.83
CA MET A 192 -11.80 0.35 0.16
C MET A 192 -10.88 0.50 -1.07
N PRO A 193 -11.43 1.09 -2.16
CA PRO A 193 -12.84 1.42 -2.32
C PRO A 193 -13.69 0.16 -2.50
N VAL A 194 -14.97 0.20 -2.13
CA VAL A 194 -15.98 -0.74 -2.62
C VAL A 194 -16.51 -0.16 -3.91
N LEU A 195 -16.20 -0.80 -5.03
CA LEU A 195 -16.58 -0.31 -6.36
C LEU A 195 -18.08 -0.51 -6.62
N PRO A 196 -18.83 0.58 -6.89
CA PRO A 196 -20.25 0.48 -7.23
C PRO A 196 -20.48 -0.47 -8.41
N PHE A 197 -21.57 -1.26 -8.33
CA PHE A 197 -22.01 -2.24 -9.34
C PHE A 197 -21.08 -3.45 -9.54
N LEU A 198 -19.87 -3.43 -9.03
CA LEU A 198 -18.88 -4.51 -9.16
C LEU A 198 -18.64 -5.28 -7.85
N GLU A 199 -18.49 -4.56 -6.75
CA GLU A 199 -18.09 -5.12 -5.44
C GLU A 199 -19.09 -4.83 -4.31
N ASP A 200 -20.16 -4.08 -4.60
CA ASP A 200 -21.11 -3.54 -3.62
C ASP A 200 -22.30 -4.44 -3.29
N ARG A 201 -22.38 -5.63 -3.89
CA ARG A 201 -23.41 -6.59 -3.53
C ARG A 201 -23.19 -7.10 -2.10
N PRO A 202 -24.26 -7.18 -1.27
CA PRO A 202 -24.12 -7.59 0.13
C PRO A 202 -23.33 -8.89 0.33
N GLU A 203 -23.56 -9.89 -0.53
CA GLU A 203 -22.90 -11.20 -0.45
C GLU A 203 -21.40 -11.10 -0.69
N GLN A 204 -20.96 -10.21 -1.59
CA GLN A 204 -19.54 -9.96 -1.88
C GLN A 204 -18.87 -9.26 -0.69
N VAL A 205 -19.49 -8.21 -0.17
CA VAL A 205 -19.00 -7.48 1.01
C VAL A 205 -18.90 -8.41 2.22
N LEU A 206 -19.95 -9.18 2.51
CA LEU A 206 -19.96 -10.14 3.62
C LEU A 206 -18.90 -11.24 3.44
N SER A 207 -18.68 -11.72 2.21
CA SER A 207 -17.64 -12.71 1.93
C SER A 207 -16.23 -12.18 2.25
N VAL A 208 -15.95 -10.88 1.99
CA VAL A 208 -14.69 -10.26 2.41
C VAL A 208 -14.60 -10.18 3.93
N VAL A 209 -15.69 -9.80 4.60
CA VAL A 209 -15.76 -9.72 6.08
C VAL A 209 -15.47 -11.07 6.71
N ASP A 210 -16.19 -12.12 6.30
CA ASP A 210 -16.08 -13.46 6.87
C ASP A 210 -14.66 -14.02 6.66
N ARG A 211 -14.13 -13.97 5.44
CA ARG A 211 -12.78 -14.46 5.15
C ARG A 211 -11.69 -13.68 5.86
N SER A 212 -11.89 -12.38 6.06
CA SER A 212 -10.96 -11.56 6.83
C SER A 212 -10.96 -11.92 8.31
N ALA A 213 -12.15 -12.15 8.88
CA ALA A 213 -12.31 -12.63 10.26
C ALA A 213 -11.67 -14.01 10.45
N ASP A 214 -11.91 -14.95 9.54
CA ASP A 214 -11.30 -16.29 9.52
C ASP A 214 -9.78 -16.25 9.39
N ALA A 215 -9.24 -15.23 8.72
CA ALA A 215 -7.81 -14.99 8.65
C ALA A 215 -7.24 -14.36 9.93
N GLY A 216 -8.07 -13.89 10.86
CA GLY A 216 -7.67 -13.30 12.13
C GLY A 216 -7.56 -11.79 12.13
N ALA A 217 -8.11 -11.11 11.10
CA ALA A 217 -8.18 -9.65 11.09
C ALA A 217 -8.93 -9.12 12.33
N LYS A 218 -8.41 -8.05 12.93
CA LYS A 218 -8.99 -7.45 14.13
C LYS A 218 -9.99 -6.35 13.83
N PHE A 219 -9.99 -5.82 12.62
CA PHE A 219 -10.91 -4.80 12.13
C PHE A 219 -11.03 -4.85 10.62
N ILE A 220 -12.13 -4.29 10.13
CA ILE A 220 -12.32 -3.94 8.73
C ILE A 220 -12.69 -2.47 8.67
N TYR A 221 -11.95 -1.71 7.87
CA TYR A 221 -12.29 -0.32 7.57
C TYR A 221 -12.83 -0.25 6.15
N SER A 222 -14.11 0.12 6.01
CA SER A 222 -14.79 0.15 4.72
C SER A 222 -14.90 1.57 4.18
N GLY A 223 -14.76 1.71 2.85
CA GLY A 223 -15.04 2.94 2.12
C GLY A 223 -15.90 2.63 0.91
N PHE A 224 -17.19 2.94 1.01
CA PHE A 224 -18.13 2.76 -0.10
C PHE A 224 -18.02 3.90 -1.09
N GLY A 225 -17.88 3.54 -2.37
CA GLY A 225 -17.66 4.47 -3.46
C GLY A 225 -16.19 4.70 -3.79
N VAL A 226 -15.95 5.31 -4.93
CA VAL A 226 -14.61 5.58 -5.47
C VAL A 226 -14.46 7.06 -5.77
N THR A 227 -13.28 7.60 -5.52
CA THR A 227 -12.94 8.95 -5.94
C THR A 227 -12.50 8.92 -7.40
N MET A 228 -13.29 9.53 -8.26
CA MET A 228 -12.99 9.63 -9.69
C MET A 228 -12.48 11.04 -10.01
N ARG A 229 -11.24 11.12 -10.46
CA ARG A 229 -10.59 12.39 -10.86
C ARG A 229 -9.90 12.21 -12.20
N GLN A 230 -9.67 13.32 -12.90
CA GLN A 230 -8.91 13.30 -14.15
C GLN A 230 -7.56 12.59 -13.95
N GLY A 231 -7.19 11.71 -14.90
CA GLY A 231 -6.00 10.85 -14.83
C GLY A 231 -6.23 9.51 -14.11
N CYS A 232 -7.36 9.30 -13.43
CA CYS A 232 -7.76 7.99 -12.94
C CYS A 232 -8.20 7.10 -14.10
N LEU A 233 -7.73 5.85 -14.17
CA LEU A 233 -8.04 4.94 -15.28
C LEU A 233 -9.54 4.66 -15.41
N LEU A 234 -10.23 4.51 -14.30
CA LEU A 234 -11.67 4.29 -14.27
C LEU A 234 -12.45 5.50 -14.85
N TYR A 235 -12.02 6.72 -14.51
CA TYR A 235 -12.60 7.94 -15.03
C TYR A 235 -12.44 8.08 -16.56
N THR A 236 -11.25 7.78 -17.07
CA THR A 236 -10.97 7.90 -18.52
C THR A 236 -11.68 6.84 -19.35
N SER A 237 -11.94 5.65 -18.81
CA SER A 237 -12.67 4.58 -19.47
C SER A 237 -14.14 4.96 -19.67
N ASP A 238 -14.80 5.46 -18.62
CA ASP A 238 -16.22 5.84 -18.69
C ASP A 238 -16.48 7.00 -19.65
N ALA A 239 -15.61 8.03 -19.63
CA ALA A 239 -15.72 9.16 -20.55
C ALA A 239 -15.56 8.74 -22.03
N ALA A 240 -14.77 7.70 -22.31
CA ALA A 240 -14.60 7.18 -23.67
C ALA A 240 -15.81 6.36 -24.13
N ASP A 241 -16.50 5.68 -23.24
CA ASP A 241 -17.68 4.88 -23.55
C ASP A 241 -18.92 5.77 -23.74
N GLU A 242 -19.08 6.83 -22.95
CA GLU A 242 -20.13 7.83 -23.16
C GLU A 242 -19.98 8.57 -24.49
N ALA A 243 -18.75 8.90 -24.89
CA ALA A 243 -18.47 9.56 -26.17
C ALA A 243 -18.70 8.67 -27.39
N ARG A 244 -18.78 7.35 -27.23
CA ARG A 244 -19.10 6.39 -28.31
C ARG A 244 -20.58 6.06 -28.43
N SER A 245 -21.38 6.44 -27.46
CA SER A 245 -22.83 6.19 -27.42
C SER A 245 -23.68 7.37 -27.94
N VAL A 246 -23.04 8.43 -28.45
CA VAL A 246 -23.62 9.56 -29.17
C VAL A 246 -23.13 9.53 -30.62
#